data_87c5505adcf26bf82925c3129e72b1cd
#
_entry.id   87c5505adcf26bf82925c3129e72b1cd
#
_cell.length_a   1.000
_cell.length_b   1.000
_cell.length_c   1.000
_cell.angle_alpha   90.00
_cell.angle_beta   90.00
_cell.angle_gamma   90.00
#
_symmetry.space_group_name_H-M   'P 1'
#
loop_
_entity.id
_entity.type
_entity.pdbx_description
1 polymer ?
#
loop_
_entity_poly.entity_id
_entity_poly.type
_entity_poly.pdbx_seq_one_letter_code
_entity_poly.pdbx_strand_id
1 'polypeptide(L)'
;MHAAVAPIVEILTLNNGFYAKAFEKLDDEMARTQFAPDTSSITWLLAHLATSRVQIGELMGLEQEMPWDGVFAHGIAEITHDRIPILSDIKNVWGDISEAIMKRLPELEAGDLSVEPTSRFPTSENTALAALAFLTQHEVYHLGQLSYIRRLLKEPGLFKLLFLR
;
A
#
# COMPACT_ATOMS: atom_id res chain seq x y z
N MET A 1 10.62 -15.12 -14.76
CA MET A 1 10.51 -14.57 -13.38
C MET A 1 11.71 -15.03 -12.57
N HIS A 2 12.44 -14.08 -12.01
CA HIS A 2 13.57 -14.37 -11.13
C HIS A 2 13.09 -15.03 -9.83
N ALA A 3 13.79 -16.06 -9.32
CA ALA A 3 13.33 -16.87 -8.17
C ALA A 3 13.13 -16.01 -6.88
N ALA A 4 13.92 -14.98 -6.65
CA ALA A 4 13.78 -14.11 -5.50
C ALA A 4 12.49 -13.26 -5.52
N VAL A 5 11.87 -13.08 -6.68
CA VAL A 5 10.64 -12.28 -6.84
C VAL A 5 9.38 -13.12 -6.60
N ALA A 6 9.45 -14.44 -6.77
CA ALA A 6 8.28 -15.30 -6.65
C ALA A 6 7.50 -15.15 -5.32
N PRO A 7 8.14 -15.15 -4.13
CA PRO A 7 7.45 -14.91 -2.87
C PRO A 7 6.81 -13.51 -2.78
N ILE A 8 7.45 -12.50 -3.37
CA ILE A 8 6.93 -11.12 -3.39
C ILE A 8 5.64 -11.06 -4.21
N VAL A 9 5.61 -11.72 -5.37
CA VAL A 9 4.41 -11.82 -6.22
C VAL A 9 3.23 -12.40 -5.46
N GLU A 10 3.45 -13.51 -4.73
CA GLU A 10 2.39 -14.14 -3.93
C GLU A 10 1.85 -13.21 -2.84
N ILE A 11 2.72 -12.53 -2.11
CA ILE A 11 2.31 -11.61 -1.05
C ILE A 11 1.58 -10.40 -1.64
N LEU A 12 2.08 -9.80 -2.71
CA LEU A 12 1.42 -8.66 -3.36
C LEU A 12 0.06 -9.04 -3.96
N THR A 13 -0.09 -10.28 -4.46
CA THR A 13 -1.38 -10.81 -4.92
C THR A 13 -2.39 -10.89 -3.78
N LEU A 14 -1.98 -11.41 -2.61
CA LEU A 14 -2.81 -11.44 -1.40
C LEU A 14 -3.14 -10.03 -0.93
N ASN A 15 -2.16 -9.12 -0.91
CA ASN A 15 -2.34 -7.73 -0.50
C ASN A 15 -3.35 -7.01 -1.40
N ASN A 16 -3.34 -7.25 -2.70
CA ASN A 16 -4.35 -6.71 -3.62
C ASN A 16 -5.76 -7.16 -3.24
N GLY A 17 -5.93 -8.44 -2.89
CA GLY A 17 -7.21 -8.96 -2.40
C GLY A 17 -7.68 -8.30 -1.11
N PHE A 18 -6.80 -8.16 -0.12
CA PHE A 18 -7.10 -7.48 1.14
C PHE A 18 -7.41 -6.00 0.95
N TYR A 19 -6.63 -5.30 0.13
CA TYR A 19 -6.84 -3.89 -0.14
C TYR A 19 -8.19 -3.63 -0.82
N ALA A 20 -8.55 -4.42 -1.83
CA ALA A 20 -9.84 -4.31 -2.50
C ALA A 20 -11.02 -4.48 -1.50
N LYS A 21 -10.88 -5.40 -0.53
CA LYS A 21 -11.88 -5.63 0.53
C LYS A 21 -11.95 -4.50 1.56
N ALA A 22 -10.89 -3.68 1.68
CA ALA A 22 -10.85 -2.60 2.65
C ALA A 22 -11.92 -1.52 2.42
N PHE A 23 -12.39 -1.36 1.19
CA PHE A 23 -13.43 -0.38 0.81
C PHE A 23 -14.87 -0.87 1.04
N GLU A 24 -15.08 -2.17 1.24
CA GLU A 24 -16.43 -2.72 1.36
C GLU A 24 -17.19 -2.12 2.55
N LYS A 25 -18.42 -1.67 2.31
CA LYS A 25 -19.34 -1.09 3.31
C LYS A 25 -18.80 0.14 4.04
N LEU A 26 -17.90 0.89 3.43
CA LEU A 26 -17.40 2.15 3.94
C LEU A 26 -17.80 3.29 3.00
N ASP A 27 -18.23 4.38 3.59
CA ASP A 27 -18.29 5.69 2.95
C ASP A 27 -17.11 6.57 3.42
N ASP A 28 -16.96 7.74 2.80
CA ASP A 28 -15.87 8.66 3.13
C ASP A 28 -15.92 9.17 4.57
N GLU A 29 -17.10 9.35 5.17
CA GLU A 29 -17.26 9.81 6.54
C GLU A 29 -16.79 8.74 7.54
N MET A 30 -17.28 7.51 7.39
CA MET A 30 -16.83 6.37 8.21
C MET A 30 -15.33 6.13 8.10
N ALA A 31 -14.79 6.19 6.87
CA ALA A 31 -13.40 5.91 6.61
C ALA A 31 -12.45 6.98 7.18
N ARG A 32 -12.92 8.21 7.41
CA ARG A 32 -12.18 9.30 8.04
C ARG A 32 -12.21 9.28 9.56
N THR A 33 -13.00 8.39 10.19
CA THR A 33 -13.11 8.31 11.64
C THR A 33 -11.74 8.01 12.28
N GLN A 34 -11.35 8.84 13.26
CA GLN A 34 -10.22 8.61 14.15
C GLN A 34 -10.73 8.24 15.53
N PHE A 35 -10.20 7.18 16.14
CA PHE A 35 -10.63 6.69 17.45
C PHE A 35 -9.92 7.37 18.64
N ALA A 36 -8.79 8.00 18.37
CA ALA A 36 -8.05 8.84 19.32
C ALA A 36 -7.21 9.87 18.55
N PRO A 37 -6.77 10.97 19.19
CA PRO A 37 -5.74 11.84 18.64
C PRO A 37 -4.52 11.01 18.19
N ASP A 38 -3.88 11.40 17.13
CA ASP A 38 -2.66 10.76 16.59
C ASP A 38 -2.83 9.32 16.10
N THR A 39 -4.08 8.85 15.92
CA THR A 39 -4.35 7.56 15.29
C THR A 39 -4.69 7.72 13.81
N SER A 40 -4.29 6.74 13.00
CA SER A 40 -4.63 6.72 11.58
C SER A 40 -6.11 6.42 11.39
N SER A 41 -6.76 7.11 10.43
CA SER A 41 -8.04 6.70 9.87
C SER A 41 -7.84 5.64 8.79
N ILE A 42 -8.94 4.98 8.36
CA ILE A 42 -8.90 4.05 7.22
C ILE A 42 -8.47 4.79 5.95
N THR A 43 -9.03 5.98 5.68
CA THR A 43 -8.68 6.77 4.50
C THR A 43 -7.18 7.11 4.48
N TRP A 44 -6.62 7.50 5.64
CA TRP A 44 -5.19 7.76 5.75
C TRP A 44 -4.36 6.53 5.41
N LEU A 45 -4.67 5.38 5.99
CA LEU A 45 -3.94 4.13 5.74
C LEU A 45 -4.03 3.68 4.28
N LEU A 46 -5.21 3.81 3.66
CA LEU A 46 -5.41 3.45 2.26
C LEU A 46 -4.59 4.35 1.33
N ALA A 47 -4.61 5.67 1.55
CA ALA A 47 -3.84 6.61 0.76
C ALA A 47 -2.32 6.43 0.96
N HIS A 48 -1.87 6.18 2.21
CA HIS A 48 -0.48 5.87 2.52
C HIS A 48 -0.01 4.59 1.82
N LEU A 49 -0.83 3.54 1.82
CA LEU A 49 -0.53 2.30 1.11
C LEU A 49 -0.47 2.50 -0.41
N ALA A 50 -1.37 3.31 -0.99
CA ALA A 50 -1.30 3.64 -2.42
C ALA A 50 -0.01 4.39 -2.76
N THR A 51 0.43 5.32 -1.90
CA THR A 51 1.73 6.00 -2.05
C THR A 51 2.90 4.99 -1.99
N SER A 52 2.89 4.09 -1.02
CA SER A 52 3.92 3.04 -0.92
C SER A 52 3.91 2.09 -2.12
N ARG A 53 2.74 1.83 -2.70
CA ARG A 53 2.61 1.01 -3.91
C ARG A 53 3.22 1.71 -5.12
N VAL A 54 3.11 3.03 -5.24
CA VAL A 54 3.80 3.81 -6.28
C VAL A 54 5.31 3.71 -6.11
N GLN A 55 5.83 3.79 -4.89
CA GLN A 55 7.26 3.56 -4.64
C GLN A 55 7.73 2.16 -5.08
N ILE A 56 6.90 1.12 -4.90
CA ILE A 56 7.18 -0.21 -5.46
C ILE A 56 7.29 -0.14 -6.98
N GLY A 57 6.40 0.58 -7.65
CA GLY A 57 6.45 0.79 -9.10
C GLY A 57 7.72 1.50 -9.55
N GLU A 58 8.12 2.56 -8.87
CA GLU A 58 9.34 3.33 -9.15
C GLU A 58 10.60 2.47 -9.09
N LEU A 59 10.70 1.53 -8.13
CA LEU A 59 11.80 0.56 -8.06
C LEU A 59 11.92 -0.34 -9.29
N MET A 60 10.85 -0.44 -10.08
CA MET A 60 10.79 -1.23 -11.31
C MET A 60 10.79 -0.39 -12.58
N GLY A 61 11.03 0.93 -12.44
CA GLY A 61 11.03 1.87 -13.56
C GLY A 61 9.64 2.24 -14.08
N LEU A 62 8.58 2.05 -13.27
CA LEU A 62 7.23 2.50 -13.60
C LEU A 62 7.03 3.93 -13.10
N GLU A 63 6.34 4.73 -13.89
CA GLU A 63 5.93 6.08 -13.52
C GLU A 63 4.43 6.10 -13.25
N GLN A 64 4.03 6.74 -12.16
CA GLN A 64 2.64 6.94 -11.78
C GLN A 64 2.45 8.33 -11.20
N GLU A 65 1.54 9.09 -11.76
CA GLU A 65 1.14 10.36 -11.19
C GLU A 65 0.41 10.17 -9.87
N MET A 66 0.80 10.97 -8.86
CA MET A 66 0.23 10.91 -7.52
C MET A 66 -0.50 12.22 -7.21
N PRO A 67 -1.86 12.24 -7.27
CA PRO A 67 -2.63 13.47 -7.07
C PRO A 67 -2.47 14.11 -5.69
N TRP A 68 -1.95 13.38 -4.72
CA TRP A 68 -1.70 13.85 -3.33
C TRP A 68 -0.23 13.79 -2.94
N ASP A 69 0.67 13.99 -3.89
CA ASP A 69 2.11 13.96 -3.63
C ASP A 69 2.50 14.93 -2.50
N GLY A 70 3.47 14.53 -1.70
CA GLY A 70 3.95 15.28 -0.53
C GLY A 70 3.04 15.28 0.70
N VAL A 71 1.78 14.79 0.61
CA VAL A 71 0.86 14.75 1.76
C VAL A 71 1.39 13.85 2.87
N PHE A 72 2.09 12.76 2.54
CA PHE A 72 2.59 11.78 3.51
C PHE A 72 4.07 11.98 3.89
N ALA A 73 4.71 13.07 3.45
CA ALA A 73 6.15 13.29 3.68
C ALA A 73 6.53 13.50 5.16
N HIS A 74 5.60 13.99 5.98
CA HIS A 74 5.87 14.44 7.36
C HIS A 74 5.12 13.65 8.44
N GLY A 75 4.52 12.51 8.12
CA GLY A 75 3.80 11.65 9.08
C GLY A 75 2.35 12.06 9.35
N ILE A 76 1.70 11.35 10.27
CA ILE A 76 0.25 11.46 10.52
C ILE A 76 -0.13 12.81 11.14
N ALA A 77 0.70 13.34 12.02
CA ALA A 77 0.37 14.53 12.84
C ALA A 77 0.24 15.83 12.04
N GLU A 78 0.79 15.87 10.83
CA GLU A 78 0.81 17.07 9.99
C GLU A 78 -0.22 17.05 8.85
N ILE A 79 -1.00 15.96 8.73
CA ILE A 79 -1.96 15.81 7.65
C ILE A 79 -3.34 16.27 8.13
N THR A 80 -3.82 17.36 7.57
CA THR A 80 -5.19 17.82 7.79
C THR A 80 -6.17 16.97 6.96
N HIS A 81 -7.36 16.71 7.51
CA HIS A 81 -8.37 15.83 6.90
C HIS A 81 -8.80 16.25 5.48
N ASP A 82 -8.76 17.56 5.18
CA ASP A 82 -9.09 18.13 3.87
C ASP A 82 -8.05 17.83 2.77
N ARG A 83 -6.83 17.47 3.17
CA ARG A 83 -5.75 17.09 2.25
C ARG A 83 -5.72 15.59 1.92
N ILE A 84 -6.46 14.78 2.67
CA ILE A 84 -6.54 13.35 2.39
C ILE A 84 -7.56 13.12 1.27
N PRO A 85 -7.18 12.38 0.20
CA PRO A 85 -8.05 12.15 -0.95
C PRO A 85 -9.32 11.37 -0.55
N ILE A 86 -10.33 11.37 -1.42
CA ILE A 86 -11.54 10.55 -1.26
C ILE A 86 -11.27 9.10 -1.64
N LEU A 87 -12.10 8.18 -1.15
CA LEU A 87 -11.91 6.74 -1.36
C LEU A 87 -11.85 6.32 -2.82
N SER A 88 -12.63 6.98 -3.72
CA SER A 88 -12.62 6.66 -5.14
C SER A 88 -11.27 6.95 -5.80
N ASP A 89 -10.65 8.08 -5.48
CA ASP A 89 -9.36 8.48 -6.05
C ASP A 89 -8.24 7.54 -5.58
N ILE A 90 -8.25 7.20 -4.29
CA ILE A 90 -7.31 6.25 -3.70
C ILE A 90 -7.42 4.89 -4.39
N LYS A 91 -8.65 4.42 -4.61
CA LYS A 91 -8.92 3.14 -5.24
C LYS A 91 -8.42 3.09 -6.69
N ASN A 92 -8.61 4.17 -7.44
CA ASN A 92 -8.16 4.28 -8.83
C ASN A 92 -6.63 4.23 -8.91
N VAL A 93 -5.92 5.09 -8.14
CA VAL A 93 -4.44 5.09 -8.13
C VAL A 93 -3.89 3.72 -7.75
N TRP A 94 -4.43 3.09 -6.69
CA TRP A 94 -4.00 1.73 -6.33
C TRP A 94 -4.22 0.72 -7.44
N GLY A 95 -5.38 0.76 -8.10
CA GLY A 95 -5.74 -0.16 -9.18
C GLY A 95 -4.76 -0.08 -10.34
N ASP A 96 -4.53 1.13 -10.82
CA ASP A 96 -3.67 1.40 -11.98
C ASP A 96 -2.23 0.96 -11.74
N ILE A 97 -1.63 1.40 -10.63
CA ILE A 97 -0.25 1.04 -10.33
C ILE A 97 -0.09 -0.46 -9.98
N SER A 98 -1.08 -1.06 -9.29
CA SER A 98 -1.02 -2.48 -8.96
C SER A 98 -1.08 -3.36 -10.21
N GLU A 99 -1.91 -3.02 -11.20
CA GLU A 99 -1.94 -3.72 -12.48
C GLU A 99 -0.60 -3.64 -13.21
N ALA A 100 -0.01 -2.44 -13.28
CA ALA A 100 1.30 -2.23 -13.90
C ALA A 100 2.41 -3.02 -13.20
N ILE A 101 2.44 -3.01 -11.87
CA ILE A 101 3.39 -3.78 -11.04
C ILE A 101 3.26 -5.29 -11.30
N MET A 102 2.05 -5.83 -11.27
CA MET A 102 1.83 -7.27 -11.46
C MET A 102 2.23 -7.76 -12.86
N LYS A 103 2.17 -6.88 -13.86
CA LYS A 103 2.70 -7.17 -15.21
C LYS A 103 4.23 -7.13 -15.23
N ARG A 104 4.85 -6.14 -14.57
CA ARG A 104 6.30 -5.92 -14.60
C ARG A 104 7.10 -6.91 -13.75
N LEU A 105 6.57 -7.32 -12.58
CA LEU A 105 7.26 -8.19 -11.63
C LEU A 105 7.85 -9.48 -12.25
N PRO A 106 7.11 -10.25 -13.08
CA PRO A 106 7.65 -11.47 -13.68
C PRO A 106 8.80 -11.24 -14.66
N GLU A 107 8.95 -10.02 -15.17
CA GLU A 107 9.95 -9.63 -16.15
C GLU A 107 11.27 -9.17 -15.53
N LEU A 108 11.29 -8.94 -14.19
CA LEU A 108 12.50 -8.47 -13.50
C LEU A 108 13.62 -9.49 -13.58
N GLU A 109 14.81 -9.00 -13.95
CA GLU A 109 16.04 -9.75 -14.02
C GLU A 109 16.98 -9.43 -12.84
N ALA A 110 18.05 -10.18 -12.69
CA ALA A 110 19.03 -9.95 -11.61
C ALA A 110 19.62 -8.53 -11.61
N GLY A 111 19.79 -7.95 -12.80
CA GLY A 111 20.27 -6.57 -12.97
C GLY A 111 19.30 -5.56 -12.33
N ASP A 112 18.01 -5.67 -12.62
CA ASP A 112 16.98 -4.77 -12.06
C ASP A 112 16.95 -4.86 -10.52
N LEU A 113 17.10 -6.06 -9.97
CA LEU A 113 17.01 -6.32 -8.54
C LEU A 113 18.22 -5.83 -7.74
N SER A 114 19.36 -5.65 -8.40
CA SER A 114 20.61 -5.17 -7.78
C SER A 114 20.80 -3.65 -7.84
N VAL A 115 19.94 -2.92 -8.55
CA VAL A 115 20.01 -1.46 -8.64
C VAL A 115 19.85 -0.83 -7.25
N GLU A 116 20.68 0.17 -6.98
CA GLU A 116 20.53 0.98 -5.77
C GLU A 116 19.34 1.94 -5.93
N PRO A 117 18.34 1.91 -5.03
CA PRO A 117 17.21 2.82 -5.08
C PRO A 117 17.63 4.26 -4.72
N THR A 118 16.92 5.24 -5.26
CA THR A 118 17.16 6.67 -4.97
C THR A 118 16.86 7.01 -3.50
N SER A 119 15.90 6.34 -2.90
CA SER A 119 15.55 6.47 -1.47
C SER A 119 16.17 5.33 -0.68
N ARG A 120 16.69 5.64 0.52
CA ARG A 120 17.20 4.62 1.42
C ARG A 120 16.06 3.99 2.24
N PHE A 121 16.04 2.67 2.27
CA PHE A 121 15.10 1.89 3.09
C PHE A 121 15.81 1.30 4.33
N PRO A 122 15.11 0.95 5.40
CA PRO A 122 15.68 0.37 6.63
C PRO A 122 15.98 -1.12 6.44
N THR A 123 16.80 -1.44 5.45
CA THR A 123 17.21 -2.80 5.06
C THR A 123 18.71 -2.96 5.22
N SER A 124 19.21 -4.20 5.36
CA SER A 124 20.63 -4.50 5.49
C SER A 124 21.42 -4.18 4.20
N GLU A 125 20.78 -4.36 3.05
CA GLU A 125 21.34 -4.06 1.73
C GLU A 125 20.57 -2.91 1.09
N ASN A 126 21.28 -2.09 0.32
CA ASN A 126 20.69 -0.96 -0.42
C ASN A 126 20.45 -1.38 -1.88
N THR A 127 19.56 -2.34 -2.08
CA THR A 127 19.20 -2.88 -3.40
C THR A 127 17.69 -2.78 -3.64
N ALA A 128 17.27 -2.75 -4.91
CA ALA A 128 15.86 -2.75 -5.28
C ALA A 128 15.13 -3.99 -4.71
N LEU A 129 15.78 -5.16 -4.67
CA LEU A 129 15.19 -6.36 -4.08
C LEU A 129 14.91 -6.18 -2.57
N ALA A 130 15.86 -5.62 -1.82
CA ALA A 130 15.70 -5.38 -0.39
C ALA A 130 14.58 -4.34 -0.14
N ALA A 131 14.53 -3.28 -0.95
CA ALA A 131 13.47 -2.28 -0.90
C ALA A 131 12.09 -2.87 -1.23
N LEU A 132 11.99 -3.71 -2.26
CA LEU A 132 10.76 -4.44 -2.61
C LEU A 132 10.28 -5.33 -1.46
N ALA A 133 11.18 -6.08 -0.83
CA ALA A 133 10.84 -6.92 0.31
C ALA A 133 10.34 -6.09 1.49
N PHE A 134 11.00 -4.95 1.80
CA PHE A 134 10.60 -4.04 2.86
C PHE A 134 9.20 -3.45 2.59
N LEU A 135 8.98 -2.88 1.40
CA LEU A 135 7.70 -2.25 1.06
C LEU A 135 6.55 -3.28 1.03
N THR A 136 6.82 -4.50 0.58
CA THR A 136 5.84 -5.60 0.61
C THR A 136 5.44 -5.95 2.05
N GLN A 137 6.41 -6.04 2.97
CA GLN A 137 6.14 -6.27 4.40
C GLN A 137 5.42 -5.08 5.04
N HIS A 138 5.78 -3.86 4.68
CA HIS A 138 5.14 -2.63 5.12
C HIS A 138 3.65 -2.60 4.76
N GLU A 139 3.27 -3.06 3.57
CA GLU A 139 1.86 -3.21 3.20
C GLU A 139 1.12 -4.20 4.11
N VAL A 140 1.71 -5.36 4.39
CA VAL A 140 1.11 -6.38 5.28
C VAL A 140 0.86 -5.79 6.67
N TYR A 141 1.81 -5.01 7.20
CA TYR A 141 1.68 -4.33 8.48
C TYR A 141 0.48 -3.38 8.50
N HIS A 142 0.33 -2.52 7.50
CA HIS A 142 -0.78 -1.56 7.44
C HIS A 142 -2.14 -2.21 7.10
N LEU A 143 -2.17 -3.27 6.32
CA LEU A 143 -3.38 -4.07 6.10
C LEU A 143 -3.89 -4.70 7.40
N GLY A 144 -2.98 -5.11 8.30
CA GLY A 144 -3.33 -5.54 9.65
C GLY A 144 -3.99 -4.43 10.47
N GLN A 145 -3.46 -3.20 10.41
CA GLN A 145 -4.06 -2.02 11.07
C GLN A 145 -5.44 -1.70 10.48
N LEU A 146 -5.58 -1.70 9.15
CA LEU A 146 -6.88 -1.53 8.47
C LEU A 146 -7.90 -2.55 8.95
N SER A 147 -7.51 -3.83 9.01
CA SER A 147 -8.37 -4.90 9.49
C SER A 147 -8.82 -4.69 10.95
N TYR A 148 -7.95 -4.14 11.78
CA TYR A 148 -8.27 -3.81 13.17
C TYR A 148 -9.24 -2.63 13.27
N ILE A 149 -8.97 -1.52 12.56
CA ILE A 149 -9.82 -0.31 12.59
C ILE A 149 -11.22 -0.62 12.05
N ARG A 150 -11.35 -1.43 10.99
CA ARG A 150 -12.65 -1.88 10.50
C ARG A 150 -13.49 -2.56 11.59
N ARG A 151 -12.86 -3.38 12.43
CA ARG A 151 -13.56 -4.02 13.56
C ARG A 151 -14.00 -3.03 14.64
N LEU A 152 -13.26 -1.96 14.86
CA LEU A 152 -13.68 -0.87 15.75
C LEU A 152 -14.91 -0.14 15.20
N LEU A 153 -15.05 -0.03 13.88
CA LEU A 153 -16.23 0.47 13.17
C LEU A 153 -17.38 -0.56 13.11
N LYS A 154 -17.25 -1.73 13.76
CA LYS A 154 -18.18 -2.86 13.73
C LYS A 154 -18.34 -3.50 12.35
N GLU A 155 -17.42 -3.26 11.45
CA GLU A 155 -17.34 -3.89 10.14
C GLU A 155 -16.44 -5.15 10.16
N PRO A 156 -16.65 -6.12 9.26
CA PRO A 156 -15.81 -7.32 9.20
C PRO A 156 -14.35 -6.96 8.94
N GLY A 157 -13.43 -7.63 9.65
CA GLY A 157 -12.00 -7.55 9.36
C GLY A 157 -11.65 -8.17 7.99
N LEU A 158 -10.55 -7.75 7.40
CA LEU A 158 -10.17 -8.10 6.02
C LEU A 158 -10.04 -9.61 5.77
N PHE A 159 -9.47 -10.34 6.74
CA PHE A 159 -9.33 -11.79 6.61
C PHE A 159 -10.69 -12.49 6.46
N LYS A 160 -11.68 -12.07 7.24
CA LYS A 160 -13.05 -12.61 7.14
C LYS A 160 -13.68 -12.32 5.77
N LEU A 161 -13.45 -11.12 5.23
CA LEU A 161 -13.99 -10.73 3.92
C LEU A 161 -13.35 -11.51 2.77
N LEU A 162 -12.08 -11.89 2.90
CA LEU A 162 -11.35 -12.56 1.83
C LEU A 162 -11.54 -14.08 1.84
N PHE A 163 -11.57 -14.72 3.01
CA PHE A 163 -11.49 -16.18 3.14
C PHE A 163 -12.73 -16.84 3.74
N LEU A 164 -13.53 -16.11 4.52
CA LEU A 164 -14.71 -16.66 5.19
C LEU A 164 -15.98 -16.06 4.57
N ARG A 165 -16.49 -16.73 3.55
CA ARG A 165 -17.79 -16.41 2.93
C ARG A 165 -18.94 -17.06 3.68
#